data_512f7f60f02c97b94d84de8f09f23d11
#
_entry.id   512f7f60f02c97b94d84de8f09f23d11
#
_cell.length_a   1.000
_cell.length_b   1.000
_cell.length_c   1.000
_cell.angle_alpha   90.00
_cell.angle_beta   90.00
_cell.angle_gamma   90.00
#
_symmetry.space_group_name_H-M   'P 1'
#
loop_
_entity.id
_entity.type
_entity.pdbx_description
1 polymer ?
#
loop_
_entity_poly.entity_id
_entity_poly.type
_entity_poly.pdbx_seq_one_letter_code
_entity_poly.pdbx_strand_id
1 'polypeptide(L)'
;MKSKLILSLMAVAGIAAACGQQRGVGRQAAGDGGPVFLDETRTIEERVEDALSRMTTEEKVAVLHAQSKFSSAGVPRLGIPEIWTSDGPHGIRPEVLWDKWSQAGWTSDSCTAFPALTALAATWDPEMSALYGKSIGEEARYRKK
;
A
#
# COMPACT_ATOMS: atom_id res chain seq x y z
N MET A 1 -1.30 -29.42 -63.67
CA MET A 1 -0.79 -30.49 -62.80
C MET A 1 -1.28 -30.15 -61.40
N LYS A 2 -2.50 -30.41 -61.03
CA LYS A 2 -3.17 -31.65 -60.60
C LYS A 2 -2.60 -32.14 -59.28
N SER A 3 -3.47 -32.06 -58.30
CA SER A 3 -3.58 -32.97 -57.15
C SER A 3 -2.60 -32.75 -56.01
N LYS A 4 -3.11 -32.09 -54.97
CA LYS A 4 -3.04 -32.48 -53.55
C LYS A 4 -3.80 -31.46 -52.67
N LEU A 5 -5.07 -31.40 -52.96
CA LEU A 5 -6.03 -30.71 -52.11
C LEU A 5 -6.96 -31.81 -51.62
N ILE A 6 -6.75 -32.40 -50.54
CA ILE A 6 -7.62 -33.26 -49.72
C ILE A 6 -6.68 -34.03 -48.75
N LEU A 7 -6.39 -33.45 -47.60
CA LEU A 7 -6.15 -34.12 -46.30
C LEU A 7 -5.75 -33.07 -45.25
N SER A 8 -6.69 -32.28 -44.83
CA SER A 8 -6.50 -31.48 -43.62
C SER A 8 -7.84 -31.01 -43.09
N LEU A 9 -8.75 -31.92 -42.95
CA LEU A 9 -10.05 -31.60 -42.35
C LEU A 9 -10.49 -32.67 -41.34
N MET A 10 -9.57 -33.12 -40.52
CA MET A 10 -9.90 -33.99 -39.35
C MET A 10 -8.86 -33.87 -38.25
N ALA A 11 -8.69 -32.69 -37.65
CA ALA A 11 -7.95 -32.57 -36.40
C ALA A 11 -8.28 -31.24 -35.65
N VAL A 12 -9.55 -30.90 -35.62
CA VAL A 12 -10.02 -29.77 -34.76
C VAL A 12 -11.26 -30.23 -33.99
N ALA A 13 -11.12 -31.31 -33.27
CA ALA A 13 -12.16 -31.74 -32.32
C ALA A 13 -11.47 -32.45 -31.15
N GLY A 14 -10.84 -31.68 -30.25
CA GLY A 14 -10.21 -32.30 -29.11
C GLY A 14 -9.45 -31.36 -28.16
N ILE A 15 -9.60 -30.06 -28.25
CA ILE A 15 -9.00 -29.13 -27.26
C ILE A 15 -10.08 -28.17 -26.73
N ALA A 16 -11.06 -28.73 -26.10
CA ALA A 16 -12.07 -27.96 -25.38
C ALA A 16 -12.47 -28.66 -24.09
N ALA A 17 -11.50 -29.02 -23.26
CA ALA A 17 -11.77 -29.48 -21.89
C ALA A 17 -10.51 -29.44 -21.02
N ALA A 18 -9.83 -28.30 -20.95
CA ALA A 18 -8.84 -28.03 -19.91
C ALA A 18 -8.84 -26.53 -19.57
N CYS A 19 -10.02 -25.94 -19.46
CA CYS A 19 -10.15 -24.69 -18.74
C CYS A 19 -10.06 -25.07 -17.26
N GLY A 20 -8.85 -24.94 -16.74
CA GLY A 20 -8.50 -25.31 -15.39
C GLY A 20 -9.43 -24.62 -14.40
N GLN A 21 -10.01 -25.44 -13.61
CA GLN A 21 -10.66 -25.12 -12.36
C GLN A 21 -9.66 -24.35 -11.50
N GLN A 22 -9.68 -23.02 -11.57
CA GLN A 22 -9.08 -22.20 -10.54
C GLN A 22 -9.79 -22.61 -9.25
N ARG A 23 -9.08 -23.37 -8.45
CA ARG A 23 -9.48 -23.63 -7.07
C ARG A 23 -9.62 -22.27 -6.42
N GLY A 24 -10.87 -21.83 -6.28
CA GLY A 24 -11.20 -20.72 -5.43
C GLY A 24 -10.60 -21.00 -4.08
N VAL A 25 -9.67 -20.15 -3.66
CA VAL A 25 -9.25 -20.05 -2.27
C VAL A 25 -10.54 -19.84 -1.51
N GLY A 26 -10.89 -20.83 -0.68
CA GLY A 26 -12.12 -20.85 0.06
C GLY A 26 -12.29 -19.54 0.84
N ARG A 27 -13.18 -18.71 0.33
CA ARG A 27 -13.78 -17.65 1.10
C ARG A 27 -14.58 -18.35 2.18
N GLN A 28 -14.01 -18.46 3.37
CA GLN A 28 -14.80 -18.83 4.54
C GLN A 28 -15.93 -17.83 4.63
N ALA A 29 -17.13 -18.32 4.52
CA ALA A 29 -18.34 -17.56 4.69
C ALA A 29 -18.37 -17.05 6.13
N ALA A 30 -17.97 -15.81 6.32
CA ALA A 30 -18.42 -15.01 7.45
C ALA A 30 -19.88 -14.65 7.17
N GLY A 31 -20.71 -14.70 8.18
CA GLY A 31 -22.13 -14.34 8.05
C GLY A 31 -22.30 -12.95 7.42
N ASP A 32 -23.50 -12.64 6.99
CA ASP A 32 -24.01 -11.56 6.12
C ASP A 32 -23.46 -10.12 6.27
N GLY A 33 -22.40 -9.92 7.00
CA GLY A 33 -21.58 -8.69 7.05
C GLY A 33 -20.14 -9.01 6.67
N GLY A 34 -19.53 -8.22 5.79
CA GLY A 34 -18.12 -8.31 5.44
C GLY A 34 -17.19 -8.31 6.66
N PRO A 35 -15.86 -8.44 6.48
CA PRO A 35 -14.91 -8.40 7.59
C PRO A 35 -15.09 -7.15 8.44
N VAL A 36 -15.10 -7.32 9.77
CA VAL A 36 -15.33 -6.20 10.71
C VAL A 36 -14.27 -5.10 10.53
N PHE A 37 -13.04 -5.45 10.18
CA PHE A 37 -12.00 -4.47 9.98
C PHE A 37 -12.25 -3.51 8.79
N LEU A 38 -13.13 -3.87 7.86
CA LEU A 38 -13.54 -3.02 6.74
C LEU A 38 -14.80 -2.20 7.06
N ASP A 39 -15.46 -2.46 8.17
CA ASP A 39 -16.68 -1.75 8.57
C ASP A 39 -16.32 -0.47 9.32
N GLU A 40 -16.44 0.67 8.64
CA GLU A 40 -16.10 1.98 9.20
C GLU A 40 -17.06 2.44 10.32
N THR A 41 -18.19 1.75 10.52
CA THR A 41 -19.13 2.05 11.60
C THR A 41 -18.69 1.44 12.94
N ARG A 42 -17.75 0.50 12.91
CA ARG A 42 -17.19 -0.13 14.10
C ARG A 42 -16.10 0.73 14.73
N THR A 43 -15.83 0.48 16.01
CA THR A 43 -14.74 1.12 16.71
C THR A 43 -13.39 0.72 16.11
N ILE A 44 -12.38 1.56 16.30
CA ILE A 44 -11.01 1.25 15.84
C ILE A 44 -10.51 -0.03 16.49
N GLU A 45 -10.79 -0.23 17.77
CA GLU A 45 -10.38 -1.39 18.55
C GLU A 45 -10.98 -2.67 17.97
N GLU A 46 -12.29 -2.70 17.71
CA GLU A 46 -12.95 -3.87 17.10
C GLU A 46 -12.36 -4.20 15.73
N ARG A 47 -12.08 -3.18 14.93
CA ARG A 47 -11.49 -3.34 13.60
C ARG A 47 -10.06 -3.87 13.67
N VAL A 48 -9.26 -3.36 14.60
CA VAL A 48 -7.88 -3.82 14.83
C VAL A 48 -7.87 -5.27 15.30
N GLU A 49 -8.69 -5.64 16.26
CA GLU A 49 -8.77 -7.02 16.76
C GLU A 49 -9.20 -8.00 15.66
N ASP A 50 -10.19 -7.65 14.85
CA ASP A 50 -10.61 -8.51 13.73
C ASP A 50 -9.49 -8.65 12.68
N ALA A 51 -8.80 -7.57 12.32
CA ALA A 51 -7.67 -7.62 11.40
C ALA A 51 -6.55 -8.51 11.96
N LEU A 52 -6.15 -8.31 13.21
CA LEU A 52 -5.11 -9.10 13.88
C LEU A 52 -5.48 -10.58 13.99
N SER A 53 -6.76 -10.91 14.25
CA SER A 53 -7.22 -12.30 14.32
C SER A 53 -7.07 -13.05 12.98
N ARG A 54 -7.10 -12.31 11.87
CA ARG A 54 -7.01 -12.87 10.52
C ARG A 54 -5.57 -12.93 10.00
N MET A 55 -4.64 -12.20 10.59
CA MET A 55 -3.23 -12.18 10.19
C MET A 55 -2.49 -13.41 10.69
N THR A 56 -1.60 -13.95 9.84
CA THR A 56 -0.64 -14.97 10.27
C THR A 56 0.45 -14.34 11.15
N THR A 57 1.24 -15.17 11.82
CA THR A 57 2.37 -14.68 12.62
C THR A 57 3.38 -13.97 11.75
N GLU A 58 3.66 -14.50 10.56
CA GLU A 58 4.60 -13.93 9.59
C GLU A 58 4.12 -12.55 9.10
N GLU A 59 2.83 -12.42 8.81
CA GLU A 59 2.22 -11.14 8.43
C GLU A 59 2.32 -10.12 9.57
N LYS A 60 2.04 -10.52 10.80
CA LYS A 60 2.20 -9.65 11.99
C LYS A 60 3.63 -9.18 12.16
N VAL A 61 4.60 -10.08 12.00
CA VAL A 61 6.02 -9.72 12.08
C VAL A 61 6.42 -8.79 10.95
N ALA A 62 5.95 -9.05 9.72
CA ALA A 62 6.28 -8.22 8.57
C ALA A 62 5.79 -6.77 8.71
N VAL A 63 4.63 -6.53 9.32
CA VAL A 63 4.12 -5.15 9.55
C VAL A 63 4.93 -4.38 10.58
N LEU A 64 5.65 -5.10 11.48
CA LEU A 64 6.40 -4.47 12.58
C LEU A 64 7.77 -3.94 12.17
N HIS A 65 8.25 -4.26 10.98
CA HIS A 65 9.54 -3.79 10.50
C HIS A 65 9.47 -3.18 9.11
N ALA A 66 10.46 -2.38 8.78
CA ALA A 66 10.58 -1.80 7.46
C ALA A 66 10.86 -2.88 6.40
N GLN A 67 10.14 -2.85 5.29
CA GLN A 67 10.45 -3.63 4.09
C GLN A 67 11.37 -2.86 3.13
N SER A 68 11.38 -1.54 3.22
CA SER A 68 12.26 -0.64 2.49
C SER A 68 12.74 0.50 3.42
N LYS A 69 13.42 1.50 2.88
CA LYS A 69 13.86 2.66 3.67
C LYS A 69 12.70 3.41 4.34
N PHE A 70 11.56 3.45 3.68
CA PHE A 70 10.45 4.33 4.06
C PHE A 70 9.09 3.65 4.03
N SER A 71 9.04 2.31 3.96
CA SER A 71 7.76 1.60 4.00
C SER A 71 7.78 0.41 4.93
N SER A 72 6.64 0.11 5.52
CA SER A 72 6.34 -1.15 6.19
C SER A 72 5.42 -2.00 5.32
N ALA A 73 5.50 -3.30 5.49
CA ALA A 73 4.67 -4.22 4.72
C ALA A 73 3.18 -4.00 5.00
N GLY A 74 2.37 -4.14 3.97
CA GLY A 74 0.94 -4.35 4.10
C GLY A 74 0.60 -5.83 4.27
N VAL A 75 -0.69 -6.14 4.23
CA VAL A 75 -1.20 -7.50 4.21
C VAL A 75 -2.10 -7.68 2.97
N PRO A 76 -1.51 -7.92 1.79
CA PRO A 76 -2.24 -7.94 0.52
C PRO A 76 -3.39 -8.94 0.51
N ARG A 77 -3.23 -10.06 1.18
CA ARG A 77 -4.28 -11.09 1.33
C ARG A 77 -5.55 -10.56 1.99
N LEU A 78 -5.41 -9.59 2.88
CA LEU A 78 -6.52 -8.92 3.57
C LEU A 78 -6.90 -7.59 2.92
N GLY A 79 -6.19 -7.15 1.88
CA GLY A 79 -6.39 -5.83 1.27
C GLY A 79 -5.87 -4.68 2.12
N ILE A 80 -5.02 -4.95 3.12
CA ILE A 80 -4.38 -3.92 3.93
C ILE A 80 -3.15 -3.42 3.17
N PRO A 81 -3.10 -2.12 2.80
CA PRO A 81 -2.00 -1.57 2.03
C PRO A 81 -0.72 -1.45 2.87
N GLU A 82 0.42 -1.35 2.20
CA GLU A 82 1.67 -0.92 2.82
C GLU A 82 1.56 0.53 3.31
N ILE A 83 2.30 0.84 4.36
CA ILE A 83 2.38 2.19 4.90
C ILE A 83 3.68 2.82 4.43
N TRP A 84 3.57 3.96 3.77
CA TRP A 84 4.70 4.76 3.34
C TRP A 84 4.92 5.91 4.31
N THR A 85 6.17 6.20 4.58
CA THR A 85 6.62 7.32 5.41
C THR A 85 7.54 8.21 4.61
N SER A 86 7.67 9.45 4.98
CA SER A 86 8.64 10.39 4.40
C SER A 86 9.38 11.08 5.53
N ASP A 87 10.58 11.52 5.26
CA ASP A 87 11.36 12.36 6.16
C ASP A 87 11.57 13.76 5.56
N GLY A 88 12.23 14.59 6.29
CA GLY A 88 12.65 15.93 5.85
C GLY A 88 12.75 16.88 7.04
N PRO A 89 13.90 17.56 7.24
CA PRO A 89 14.11 18.39 8.43
C PRO A 89 13.31 19.70 8.41
N HIS A 90 12.85 20.12 7.24
CA HIS A 90 12.13 21.38 7.04
C HIS A 90 10.87 21.21 6.19
N GLY A 91 10.21 20.07 6.29
CA GLY A 91 9.05 19.72 5.50
C GLY A 91 9.19 18.32 4.88
N ILE A 92 8.40 18.05 3.86
CA ILE A 92 8.42 16.76 3.19
C ILE A 92 9.67 16.66 2.30
N ARG A 93 10.25 15.47 2.22
CA ARG A 93 11.33 15.19 1.28
C ARG A 93 10.89 15.46 -0.16
N PRO A 94 11.57 16.35 -0.88
CA PRO A 94 11.18 16.74 -2.23
C PRO A 94 11.54 15.70 -3.30
N GLU A 95 12.48 14.80 -3.04
CA GLU A 95 12.97 13.84 -4.02
C GLU A 95 11.87 12.90 -4.51
N VAL A 96 11.83 12.71 -5.82
CA VAL A 96 11.10 11.63 -6.47
C VAL A 96 11.92 10.35 -6.36
N LEU A 97 11.29 9.20 -6.27
CA LEU A 97 11.98 7.92 -6.03
C LEU A 97 12.80 7.92 -4.72
N TRP A 98 12.38 8.67 -3.75
CA TRP A 98 13.03 8.90 -2.47
C TRP A 98 13.34 7.62 -1.66
N ASP A 99 12.70 6.52 -1.97
CA ASP A 99 13.01 5.21 -1.40
C ASP A 99 14.30 4.58 -1.96
N LYS A 100 14.88 5.15 -3.01
CA LYS A 100 16.06 4.63 -3.70
C LYS A 100 17.28 5.51 -3.45
N TRP A 101 18.21 5.04 -2.65
CA TRP A 101 19.42 5.79 -2.29
C TRP A 101 20.23 6.30 -3.48
N SER A 102 20.37 5.49 -4.52
CA SER A 102 21.16 5.83 -5.70
C SER A 102 20.61 6.99 -6.52
N GLN A 103 19.36 7.39 -6.25
CA GLN A 103 18.66 8.43 -7.00
C GLN A 103 18.17 9.57 -6.11
N ALA A 104 18.41 9.50 -4.80
CA ALA A 104 18.05 10.56 -3.89
C ALA A 104 18.74 11.86 -4.28
N GLY A 105 17.98 12.95 -4.37
CA GLY A 105 18.47 14.27 -4.71
C GLY A 105 18.65 14.58 -6.20
N TRP A 106 18.50 13.60 -7.09
CA TRP A 106 18.64 13.84 -8.53
C TRP A 106 17.36 14.32 -9.21
N THR A 107 16.23 13.92 -8.69
CA THR A 107 14.92 14.33 -9.19
C THR A 107 14.08 14.77 -8.00
N SER A 108 13.52 15.97 -8.08
CA SER A 108 12.77 16.55 -6.97
C SER A 108 11.46 17.17 -7.42
N ASP A 109 10.49 17.16 -6.51
CA ASP A 109 9.29 17.98 -6.55
C ASP A 109 9.53 19.34 -5.88
N SER A 110 8.65 20.30 -6.15
CA SER A 110 8.56 21.50 -5.33
C SER A 110 7.79 21.20 -4.07
N CYS A 111 8.42 21.32 -2.91
CA CYS A 111 7.81 21.16 -1.60
C CYS A 111 7.99 22.43 -0.77
N THR A 112 7.12 22.65 0.21
CA THR A 112 7.21 23.81 1.09
C THR A 112 8.41 23.65 2.02
N ALA A 113 9.27 24.67 2.08
CA ALA A 113 10.31 24.77 3.09
C ALA A 113 9.68 25.39 4.36
N PHE A 114 9.44 24.55 5.36
CA PHE A 114 8.96 25.00 6.65
C PHE A 114 10.09 25.52 7.53
N PRO A 115 9.79 26.34 8.55
CA PRO A 115 10.78 26.79 9.53
C PRO A 115 11.52 25.63 10.20
N ALA A 116 12.74 25.87 10.64
CA ALA A 116 13.51 24.88 11.38
C ALA A 116 12.79 24.49 12.68
N LEU A 117 12.86 23.20 13.06
CA LEU A 117 12.22 22.71 14.29
C LEU A 117 12.75 23.39 15.55
N THR A 118 14.01 23.86 15.54
CA THR A 118 14.57 24.69 16.62
C THR A 118 13.86 26.03 16.76
N ALA A 119 13.49 26.65 15.64
CA ALA A 119 12.71 27.90 15.69
C ALA A 119 11.28 27.63 16.19
N LEU A 120 10.68 26.52 15.76
CA LEU A 120 9.36 26.11 16.27
C LEU A 120 9.42 25.82 17.78
N ALA A 121 10.44 25.07 18.25
CA ALA A 121 10.61 24.77 19.66
C ALA A 121 10.80 26.05 20.51
N ALA A 122 11.48 27.06 19.98
CA ALA A 122 11.73 28.34 20.66
C ALA A 122 10.43 29.16 20.87
N THR A 123 9.35 28.82 20.18
CA THR A 123 8.06 29.49 20.41
C THR A 123 7.39 29.09 21.71
N TRP A 124 7.68 27.89 22.23
CA TRP A 124 6.97 27.29 23.38
C TRP A 124 5.47 27.23 23.21
N ASP A 125 5.00 27.21 21.95
CA ASP A 125 3.58 27.27 21.57
C ASP A 125 3.11 25.91 21.02
N PRO A 126 2.32 25.15 21.80
CA PRO A 126 1.77 23.87 21.36
C PRO A 126 0.80 24.00 20.17
N GLU A 127 0.06 25.12 20.08
CA GLU A 127 -0.88 25.35 18.98
C GLU A 127 -0.13 25.57 17.66
N MET A 128 0.98 26.31 17.71
CA MET A 128 1.87 26.48 16.57
C MET A 128 2.48 25.15 16.14
N SER A 129 2.85 24.30 17.09
CA SER A 129 3.37 22.95 16.80
C SER A 129 2.31 22.07 16.15
N ALA A 130 1.08 22.13 16.59
CA ALA A 130 -0.04 21.40 15.99
C ALA A 130 -0.33 21.89 14.57
N LEU A 131 -0.33 23.22 14.36
CA LEU A 131 -0.51 23.83 13.04
C LEU A 131 0.59 23.41 12.05
N TYR A 132 1.85 23.41 12.53
CA TYR A 132 3.01 22.96 11.76
C TYR A 132 2.85 21.51 11.30
N GLY A 133 2.54 20.60 12.23
CA GLY A 133 2.33 19.18 11.93
C GLY A 133 1.16 18.95 10.97
N LYS A 134 0.05 19.68 11.17
CA LYS A 134 -1.11 19.63 10.28
C LYS A 134 -0.75 20.05 8.87
N SER A 135 -0.03 21.15 8.70
CA SER A 135 0.33 21.70 7.39
C SER A 135 1.25 20.74 6.62
N ILE A 136 2.24 20.13 7.28
CA ILE A 136 3.10 19.09 6.68
C ILE A 136 2.27 17.87 6.30
N GLY A 137 1.39 17.39 7.16
CA GLY A 137 0.56 16.24 6.88
C GLY A 137 -0.42 16.45 5.72
N GLU A 138 -0.96 17.65 5.57
CA GLU A 138 -1.79 18.03 4.43
C GLU A 138 -1.00 18.05 3.13
N GLU A 139 0.21 18.61 3.15
CA GLU A 139 1.08 18.61 1.97
C GLU A 139 1.54 17.19 1.59
N ALA A 140 1.90 16.35 2.56
CA ALA A 140 2.26 14.95 2.33
C ALA A 140 1.12 14.19 1.63
N ARG A 141 -0.10 14.37 2.12
CA ARG A 141 -1.29 13.75 1.54
C ARG A 141 -1.58 14.25 0.13
N TYR A 142 -1.44 15.55 -0.10
CA TYR A 142 -1.62 16.15 -1.43
C TYR A 142 -0.61 15.60 -2.43
N ARG A 143 0.64 15.41 -2.02
CA ARG A 143 1.74 14.91 -2.87
C ARG A 143 1.82 13.38 -2.91
N LYS A 144 0.98 12.69 -2.17
CA LYS A 144 0.99 11.21 -2.07
C LYS A 144 2.33 10.65 -1.58
N LYS A 145 2.89 11.28 -0.57
CA LYS A 145 4.16 10.90 0.08
C LYS A 145 3.92 10.46 1.51
#